data_f710744ffd5fe612331d1b692b9b46cf
#
_entry.id   f710744ffd5fe612331d1b692b9b46cf
#
_cell.length_a   1.000
_cell.length_b   1.000
_cell.length_c   1.000
_cell.angle_alpha   90.00
_cell.angle_beta   90.00
_cell.angle_gamma   90.00
#
_symmetry.space_group_name_H-M   'P 1'
#
loop_
_entity.id
_entity.type
_entity.pdbx_description
1 polymer ?
#
loop_
_entity_poly.entity_id
_entity_poly.type
_entity_poly.pdbx_seq_one_letter_code
_entity_poly.pdbx_strand_id
1 'polypeptide(L)'
;MIKIDNYIYLSEKDKQITSVGFSKKEIKNHKGISGLKYYLIILYLRKHVQTFGQVTLTFNDLLQECGYSTNTNNKSIYSDFREIIKTELINKGYASCNTDIFVVKPNDLFYLQLSYENNIFFTEDNFVQISIAEYEKICSLSSKINKSILFGIYLYIKQYIMDYSGDITPAKISFPSKSQIAKGLDTSIPTVENGLSILESHKLIYIRRDMFVENKKEEGVYVPTRNVYALDPNELEGDAVLIELERIYGKRIYNKDD
;
A
#
# COMPACT_ATOMS: atom_id res chain seq x y z
N MET A 1 -36.05 -19.10 12.24
CA MET A 1 -35.09 -18.03 11.87
C MET A 1 -33.89 -18.20 12.78
N ILE A 2 -32.87 -18.88 12.32
CA ILE A 2 -31.63 -19.08 13.10
C ILE A 2 -30.85 -17.77 12.95
N LYS A 3 -30.72 -17.00 14.00
CA LYS A 3 -29.78 -15.91 14.09
C LYS A 3 -28.38 -16.51 14.04
N ILE A 4 -27.71 -16.40 12.89
CA ILE A 4 -26.27 -16.59 12.78
C ILE A 4 -25.68 -15.24 13.16
N ASP A 5 -25.56 -15.02 14.47
CA ASP A 5 -25.01 -13.81 15.02
C ASP A 5 -23.50 -13.80 14.77
N ASN A 6 -23.02 -12.76 14.10
CA ASN A 6 -21.62 -12.28 14.05
C ASN A 6 -20.62 -13.00 13.14
N TYR A 7 -21.02 -13.63 12.04
CA TYR A 7 -20.08 -14.19 11.07
C TYR A 7 -20.12 -13.44 9.73
N ILE A 8 -18.95 -13.15 9.16
CA ILE A 8 -18.85 -12.70 7.76
C ILE A 8 -19.24 -13.89 6.88
N TYR A 9 -20.38 -13.79 6.21
CA TYR A 9 -20.73 -14.69 5.12
C TYR A 9 -20.23 -14.06 3.82
N LEU A 10 -19.12 -14.58 3.28
CA LEU A 10 -18.66 -14.20 1.96
C LEU A 10 -19.56 -14.92 0.94
N SER A 11 -20.37 -14.17 0.23
CA SER A 11 -21.11 -14.68 -0.93
C SER A 11 -20.10 -15.15 -2.01
N GLU A 12 -20.56 -15.97 -2.96
CA GLU A 12 -19.72 -16.37 -4.11
C GLU A 12 -19.20 -15.15 -4.87
N LYS A 13 -19.97 -14.06 -4.90
CA LYS A 13 -19.56 -12.78 -5.50
C LYS A 13 -18.48 -12.09 -4.69
N ASP A 14 -18.52 -12.15 -3.36
CA ASP A 14 -17.49 -11.58 -2.48
C ASP A 14 -16.18 -12.37 -2.53
N LYS A 15 -16.24 -13.69 -2.75
CA LYS A 15 -15.05 -14.54 -2.97
C LYS A 15 -14.28 -14.17 -4.23
N GLN A 16 -14.94 -13.59 -5.23
CA GLN A 16 -14.31 -13.10 -6.47
C GLN A 16 -13.61 -11.75 -6.29
N ILE A 17 -13.85 -11.05 -5.18
CA ILE A 17 -13.18 -9.79 -4.90
C ILE A 17 -11.75 -10.07 -4.43
N THR A 18 -10.79 -9.79 -5.29
CA THR A 18 -9.36 -10.04 -5.08
C THR A 18 -8.59 -8.78 -4.66
N SER A 19 -9.26 -7.87 -3.94
CA SER A 19 -8.68 -6.60 -3.53
C SER A 19 -9.18 -6.12 -2.17
N VAL A 20 -8.46 -5.15 -1.60
CA VAL A 20 -8.80 -4.44 -0.36
C VAL A 20 -8.79 -2.94 -0.64
N GLY A 21 -9.79 -2.21 -0.12
CA GLY A 21 -9.82 -0.76 -0.13
C GLY A 21 -9.27 -0.20 1.19
N PHE A 22 -8.25 0.64 1.12
CA PHE A 22 -7.70 1.35 2.28
C PHE A 22 -8.12 2.81 2.25
N SER A 23 -8.76 3.29 3.32
CA SER A 23 -9.12 4.70 3.46
C SER A 23 -7.87 5.57 3.43
N LYS A 24 -7.91 6.67 2.65
CA LYS A 24 -6.82 7.66 2.62
C LYS A 24 -6.57 8.28 3.99
N LYS A 25 -7.56 8.29 4.88
CA LYS A 25 -7.43 8.74 6.28
C LYS A 25 -6.62 7.72 7.09
N GLU A 26 -6.88 6.43 6.93
CA GLU A 26 -6.11 5.37 7.59
C GLU A 26 -4.65 5.36 7.16
N ILE A 27 -4.37 5.56 5.86
CA ILE A 27 -3.01 5.64 5.34
C ILE A 27 -2.21 6.75 6.02
N LYS A 28 -2.83 7.85 6.40
CA LYS A 28 -2.18 8.92 7.16
C LYS A 28 -1.89 8.56 8.62
N ASN A 29 -2.60 7.61 9.18
CA ASN A 29 -2.49 7.23 10.60
C ASN A 29 -1.49 6.08 10.81
N HIS A 30 -1.34 5.16 9.85
CA HIS A 30 -0.42 4.04 9.93
C HIS A 30 0.90 4.35 9.21
N LYS A 31 1.85 4.92 9.95
CA LYS A 31 3.18 5.33 9.45
C LYS A 31 4.29 4.54 10.10
N GLY A 32 5.50 4.68 9.52
CA GLY A 32 6.67 3.96 9.99
C GLY A 32 6.60 2.46 9.71
N ILE A 33 7.68 1.75 10.03
CA ILE A 33 7.81 0.32 9.73
C ILE A 33 6.68 -0.49 10.39
N SER A 34 6.38 -0.23 11.64
CA SER A 34 5.35 -0.97 12.38
C SER A 34 3.94 -0.66 11.87
N GLY A 35 3.59 0.62 11.68
CA GLY A 35 2.28 1.01 11.16
C GLY A 35 2.00 0.45 9.76
N LEU A 36 3.00 0.44 8.88
CA LEU A 36 2.86 -0.08 7.52
C LEU A 36 2.70 -1.62 7.45
N LYS A 37 3.11 -2.37 8.49
CA LYS A 37 2.84 -3.82 8.58
C LYS A 37 1.35 -4.13 8.67
N TYR A 38 0.54 -3.22 9.21
CA TYR A 38 -0.91 -3.34 9.27
C TYR A 38 -1.51 -3.69 7.91
N TYR A 39 -1.11 -2.99 6.85
CA TYR A 39 -1.64 -3.22 5.50
C TYR A 39 -1.30 -4.60 4.96
N LEU A 40 -0.09 -5.09 5.24
CA LEU A 40 0.33 -6.44 4.85
C LEU A 40 -0.52 -7.51 5.56
N ILE A 41 -0.81 -7.30 6.85
CA ILE A 41 -1.68 -8.20 7.63
C ILE A 41 -3.09 -8.21 7.05
N ILE A 42 -3.68 -7.05 6.73
CA ILE A 42 -5.04 -6.98 6.16
C ILE A 42 -5.12 -7.72 4.82
N LEU A 43 -4.12 -7.54 3.96
CA LEU A 43 -4.07 -8.24 2.66
C LEU A 43 -3.88 -9.75 2.83
N TYR A 44 -3.04 -10.17 3.78
CA TYR A 44 -2.92 -11.59 4.16
C TYR A 44 -4.26 -12.15 4.62
N LEU A 45 -4.94 -11.48 5.54
CA LEU A 45 -6.25 -11.92 6.04
C LEU A 45 -7.27 -12.01 4.91
N ARG A 46 -7.29 -11.03 3.99
CA ARG A 46 -8.18 -11.05 2.83
C ARG A 46 -7.93 -12.25 1.92
N LYS A 47 -6.68 -12.60 1.69
CA LYS A 47 -6.28 -13.75 0.88
C LYS A 47 -6.74 -15.09 1.47
N HIS A 48 -6.68 -15.20 2.80
CA HIS A 48 -6.90 -16.48 3.51
C HIS A 48 -8.26 -16.60 4.21
N VAL A 49 -9.08 -15.56 4.17
CA VAL A 49 -10.39 -15.59 4.82
C VAL A 49 -11.30 -16.65 4.19
N GLN A 50 -11.87 -17.50 5.04
CA GLN A 50 -12.81 -18.56 4.67
C GLN A 50 -14.25 -18.03 4.67
N THR A 51 -15.19 -18.87 4.20
CA THR A 51 -16.61 -18.51 3.99
C THR A 51 -17.30 -17.85 5.18
N PHE A 52 -16.93 -18.22 6.39
CA PHE A 52 -17.55 -17.68 7.63
C PHE A 52 -16.69 -16.60 8.32
N GLY A 53 -15.77 -15.98 7.57
CA GLY A 53 -14.91 -14.93 8.11
C GLY A 53 -13.78 -15.45 9.01
N GLN A 54 -13.52 -16.75 9.02
CA GLN A 54 -12.43 -17.33 9.77
C GLN A 54 -11.14 -17.33 8.94
N VAL A 55 -10.02 -16.99 9.59
CA VAL A 55 -8.67 -17.15 9.06
C VAL A 55 -7.87 -18.02 10.02
N THR A 56 -7.41 -19.17 9.53
CA THR A 56 -6.51 -20.06 10.28
C THR A 56 -5.08 -19.80 9.82
N LEU A 57 -4.18 -19.59 10.77
CA LEU A 57 -2.80 -19.18 10.46
C LEU A 57 -1.80 -19.61 11.53
N THR A 58 -0.51 -19.59 11.17
CA THR A 58 0.61 -19.50 12.09
C THR A 58 1.30 -18.14 11.94
N PHE A 59 2.08 -17.70 12.92
CA PHE A 59 2.89 -16.50 12.74
C PHE A 59 3.97 -16.68 11.67
N ASN A 60 4.50 -17.89 11.50
CA ASN A 60 5.49 -18.15 10.46
C ASN A 60 4.90 -18.01 9.07
N ASP A 61 3.71 -18.53 8.80
CA ASP A 61 3.04 -18.38 7.51
C ASP A 61 2.74 -16.90 7.22
N LEU A 62 2.18 -16.19 8.20
CA LEU A 62 1.91 -14.77 8.08
C LEU A 62 3.17 -13.96 7.75
N LEU A 63 4.26 -14.18 8.48
CA LEU A 63 5.52 -13.47 8.25
C LEU A 63 6.11 -13.81 6.89
N GLN A 64 6.15 -15.08 6.53
CA GLN A 64 6.70 -15.55 5.26
C GLN A 64 5.94 -14.95 4.06
N GLU A 65 4.62 -14.97 4.09
CA GLU A 65 3.81 -14.38 3.03
C GLU A 65 3.91 -12.85 2.97
N CYS A 66 4.09 -12.19 4.10
CA CYS A 66 4.42 -10.77 4.15
C CYS A 66 5.86 -10.46 3.70
N GLY A 67 6.62 -11.45 3.27
CA GLY A 67 7.99 -11.29 2.75
C GLY A 67 9.05 -11.09 3.83
N TYR A 68 8.80 -11.55 5.06
CA TYR A 68 9.77 -11.52 6.16
C TYR A 68 10.41 -12.89 6.40
N SER A 69 11.63 -12.88 6.93
CA SER A 69 12.30 -14.11 7.35
C SER A 69 11.67 -14.63 8.64
N THR A 70 11.42 -15.94 8.69
CA THR A 70 10.88 -16.66 9.86
C THR A 70 11.97 -17.13 10.83
N ASN A 71 13.16 -16.52 10.79
CA ASN A 71 14.22 -16.84 11.74
C ASN A 71 13.78 -16.48 13.16
N THR A 72 13.73 -17.47 14.05
CA THR A 72 13.29 -17.35 15.45
C THR A 72 14.13 -16.37 16.29
N ASN A 73 15.32 -16.03 15.83
CA ASN A 73 16.17 -15.01 16.47
C ASN A 73 15.61 -13.58 16.32
N ASN A 74 14.68 -13.35 15.40
CA ASN A 74 14.07 -12.04 15.16
C ASN A 74 12.81 -11.83 16.01
N LYS A 75 12.96 -11.89 17.34
CA LYS A 75 11.84 -11.78 18.31
C LYS A 75 11.03 -10.48 18.13
N SER A 76 11.68 -9.39 17.73
CA SER A 76 11.01 -8.07 17.58
C SER A 76 9.93 -8.10 16.50
N ILE A 77 10.16 -8.80 15.38
CA ILE A 77 9.19 -8.84 14.29
C ILE A 77 7.92 -9.59 14.66
N TYR A 78 8.06 -10.71 15.41
CA TYR A 78 6.90 -11.43 15.93
C TYR A 78 6.11 -10.59 16.94
N SER A 79 6.82 -9.83 17.79
CA SER A 79 6.19 -8.91 18.74
C SER A 79 5.39 -7.83 18.02
N ASP A 80 5.96 -7.22 16.96
CA ASP A 80 5.27 -6.19 16.18
C ASP A 80 3.97 -6.71 15.55
N PHE A 81 4.01 -7.91 14.94
CA PHE A 81 2.80 -8.49 14.32
C PHE A 81 1.74 -8.84 15.36
N ARG A 82 2.13 -9.38 16.52
CA ARG A 82 1.20 -9.64 17.64
C ARG A 82 0.56 -8.36 18.13
N GLU A 83 1.38 -7.34 18.36
CA GLU A 83 0.89 -6.03 18.83
C GLU A 83 -0.11 -5.42 17.85
N ILE A 84 0.18 -5.43 16.55
CA ILE A 84 -0.73 -4.91 15.54
C ILE A 84 -2.03 -5.71 15.53
N ILE A 85 -2.00 -7.04 15.53
CA ILE A 85 -3.21 -7.87 15.55
C ILE A 85 -4.02 -7.56 16.83
N LYS A 86 -3.36 -7.42 17.98
CA LYS A 86 -4.03 -7.12 19.24
C LYS A 86 -4.66 -5.74 19.24
N THR A 87 -3.89 -4.71 18.89
CA THR A 87 -4.32 -3.31 19.04
C THR A 87 -5.23 -2.87 17.90
N GLU A 88 -4.90 -3.24 16.66
CA GLU A 88 -5.58 -2.75 15.47
C GLU A 88 -6.78 -3.63 15.06
N LEU A 89 -6.75 -4.92 15.37
CA LEU A 89 -7.82 -5.84 14.97
C LEU A 89 -8.70 -6.24 16.15
N ILE A 90 -8.12 -6.80 17.21
CA ILE A 90 -8.91 -7.38 18.31
C ILE A 90 -9.50 -6.26 19.18
N ASN A 91 -8.69 -5.31 19.65
CA ASN A 91 -9.17 -4.25 20.55
C ASN A 91 -10.15 -3.28 19.84
N LYS A 92 -10.05 -3.14 18.52
CA LYS A 92 -11.00 -2.33 17.72
C LYS A 92 -12.25 -3.10 17.28
N GLY A 93 -12.36 -4.38 17.64
CA GLY A 93 -13.53 -5.20 17.32
C GLY A 93 -13.62 -5.66 15.86
N TYR A 94 -12.53 -5.56 15.08
CA TYR A 94 -12.48 -6.09 13.71
C TYR A 94 -12.31 -7.61 13.68
N ALA A 95 -11.72 -8.18 14.73
CA ALA A 95 -11.54 -9.62 14.87
C ALA A 95 -11.60 -10.07 16.33
N SER A 96 -11.90 -11.35 16.54
CA SER A 96 -11.65 -12.06 17.81
C SER A 96 -10.65 -13.19 17.57
N CYS A 97 -9.97 -13.62 18.62
CA CYS A 97 -9.01 -14.71 18.56
C CYS A 97 -9.41 -15.82 19.54
N ASN A 98 -9.21 -17.06 19.15
CA ASN A 98 -9.52 -18.23 19.99
C ASN A 98 -8.58 -18.41 21.18
N THR A 99 -7.48 -17.66 21.23
CA THR A 99 -6.47 -17.75 22.29
C THR A 99 -5.81 -16.38 22.52
N ASP A 100 -5.06 -16.25 23.60
CA ASP A 100 -4.22 -15.06 23.81
C ASP A 100 -3.07 -15.07 22.80
N ILE A 101 -3.07 -14.05 21.92
CA ILE A 101 -2.12 -13.96 20.82
C ILE A 101 -0.65 -13.82 21.27
N PHE A 102 -0.42 -13.35 22.51
CA PHE A 102 0.94 -13.19 23.04
C PHE A 102 1.59 -14.51 23.49
N VAL A 103 0.79 -15.52 23.80
CA VAL A 103 1.30 -16.87 24.20
C VAL A 103 1.47 -17.81 23.01
N VAL A 104 0.88 -17.50 21.85
CA VAL A 104 0.98 -18.32 20.63
C VAL A 104 2.44 -18.39 20.17
N LYS A 105 2.98 -19.59 20.00
CA LYS A 105 4.33 -19.80 19.45
C LYS A 105 4.30 -19.58 17.92
N PRO A 106 5.46 -19.33 17.29
CA PRO A 106 5.54 -19.05 15.85
C PRO A 106 4.90 -20.09 14.93
N ASN A 107 4.95 -21.37 15.30
CA ASN A 107 4.39 -22.49 14.53
C ASN A 107 3.04 -22.99 15.04
N ASP A 108 2.53 -22.44 16.14
CA ASP A 108 1.24 -22.86 16.67
C ASP A 108 0.11 -22.35 15.79
N LEU A 109 -0.83 -23.22 15.47
CA LEU A 109 -2.05 -22.84 14.75
C LEU A 109 -2.99 -22.09 15.68
N PHE A 110 -3.48 -20.96 15.20
CA PHE A 110 -4.57 -20.22 15.82
C PHE A 110 -5.50 -19.69 14.74
N TYR A 111 -6.67 -19.20 15.14
CA TYR A 111 -7.56 -18.57 14.20
C TYR A 111 -8.05 -17.21 14.68
N LEU A 112 -8.26 -16.33 13.70
CA LEU A 112 -8.95 -15.07 13.86
C LEU A 112 -10.35 -15.21 13.26
N GLN A 113 -11.36 -14.81 14.01
CA GLN A 113 -12.72 -14.66 13.53
C GLN A 113 -12.96 -13.19 13.22
N LEU A 114 -13.11 -12.87 11.95
CA LEU A 114 -13.37 -11.50 11.52
C LEU A 114 -14.82 -11.09 11.82
N SER A 115 -15.01 -9.84 12.22
CA SER A 115 -16.33 -9.28 12.53
C SER A 115 -17.13 -9.04 11.25
N TYR A 116 -18.42 -9.38 11.28
CA TYR A 116 -19.34 -9.05 10.21
C TYR A 116 -19.73 -7.57 10.21
N GLU A 117 -19.94 -7.00 11.40
CA GLU A 117 -20.39 -5.62 11.57
C GLU A 117 -19.31 -4.60 11.18
N ASN A 118 -18.04 -4.95 11.44
CA ASN A 118 -16.88 -4.11 11.15
C ASN A 118 -16.07 -4.73 10.01
N ASN A 119 -16.50 -4.49 8.76
CA ASN A 119 -15.78 -5.05 7.62
C ASN A 119 -14.47 -4.30 7.37
N ILE A 120 -13.34 -4.96 7.70
CA ILE A 120 -12.00 -4.40 7.57
C ILE A 120 -11.50 -4.30 6.11
N PHE A 121 -12.18 -4.95 5.16
CA PHE A 121 -11.70 -5.03 3.77
C PHE A 121 -12.28 -3.95 2.87
N PHE A 122 -13.33 -3.26 3.32
CA PHE A 122 -14.04 -2.27 2.53
C PHE A 122 -14.24 -0.99 3.33
N THR A 123 -14.14 0.12 2.65
CA THR A 123 -14.49 1.44 3.18
C THR A 123 -15.36 2.16 2.16
N GLU A 124 -16.36 2.90 2.62
CA GLU A 124 -17.22 3.75 1.79
C GLU A 124 -16.57 5.11 1.51
N ASP A 125 -15.52 5.44 2.27
CA ASP A 125 -14.75 6.67 2.11
C ASP A 125 -13.82 6.64 0.88
N ASN A 126 -13.25 7.78 0.56
CA ASN A 126 -12.21 7.92 -0.45
C ASN A 126 -11.03 6.96 -0.17
N PHE A 127 -10.88 5.91 -0.97
CA PHE A 127 -9.97 4.80 -0.73
C PHE A 127 -9.01 4.53 -1.89
N VAL A 128 -7.96 3.78 -1.57
CA VAL A 128 -7.03 3.19 -2.55
C VAL A 128 -7.26 1.69 -2.57
N GLN A 129 -7.53 1.16 -3.74
CA GLN A 129 -7.73 -0.27 -3.93
C GLN A 129 -6.40 -0.97 -4.21
N ILE A 130 -6.08 -2.01 -3.46
CA ILE A 130 -4.91 -2.87 -3.65
C ILE A 130 -5.38 -4.30 -3.93
N SER A 131 -4.91 -4.86 -5.04
CA SER A 131 -5.19 -6.25 -5.37
C SER A 131 -4.27 -7.22 -4.62
N ILE A 132 -4.72 -8.45 -4.43
CA ILE A 132 -3.89 -9.52 -3.86
C ILE A 132 -2.67 -9.80 -4.74
N ALA A 133 -2.80 -9.70 -6.07
CA ALA A 133 -1.68 -9.88 -6.99
C ALA A 133 -0.58 -8.82 -6.81
N GLU A 134 -0.94 -7.54 -6.59
CA GLU A 134 0.03 -6.48 -6.26
C GLU A 134 0.74 -6.76 -4.94
N TYR A 135 -0.01 -7.17 -3.93
CA TYR A 135 0.54 -7.56 -2.63
C TYR A 135 1.55 -8.70 -2.75
N GLU A 136 1.18 -9.81 -3.40
CA GLU A 136 2.05 -10.97 -3.61
C GLU A 136 3.32 -10.59 -4.37
N LYS A 137 3.17 -9.81 -5.43
CA LYS A 137 4.30 -9.35 -6.23
C LYS A 137 5.29 -8.53 -5.39
N ILE A 138 4.81 -7.60 -4.56
CA ILE A 138 5.68 -6.79 -3.68
C ILE A 138 6.33 -7.66 -2.60
N CYS A 139 5.59 -8.55 -1.96
CA CYS A 139 6.12 -9.42 -0.90
C CYS A 139 7.17 -10.41 -1.41
N SER A 140 7.05 -10.88 -2.65
CA SER A 140 8.02 -11.80 -3.29
C SER A 140 9.31 -11.13 -3.74
N LEU A 141 9.39 -9.79 -3.82
CA LEU A 141 10.59 -9.10 -4.30
C LEU A 141 11.79 -9.40 -3.40
N SER A 142 12.92 -9.77 -4.00
CA SER A 142 14.20 -9.84 -3.29
C SER A 142 14.73 -8.42 -3.06
N SER A 143 14.78 -7.98 -1.80
CA SER A 143 15.18 -6.61 -1.48
C SER A 143 15.75 -6.52 -0.06
N LYS A 144 16.72 -5.62 0.15
CA LYS A 144 17.25 -5.25 1.47
C LYS A 144 16.33 -4.26 2.20
N ILE A 145 15.39 -3.66 1.50
CA ILE A 145 14.41 -2.73 2.09
C ILE A 145 13.33 -3.55 2.79
N ASN A 146 12.92 -3.09 3.96
CA ASN A 146 11.80 -3.67 4.69
C ASN A 146 10.54 -3.70 3.83
N LYS A 147 9.85 -4.84 3.78
CA LYS A 147 8.68 -5.05 2.92
C LYS A 147 7.55 -4.07 3.20
N SER A 148 7.31 -3.73 4.47
CA SER A 148 6.27 -2.76 4.80
C SER A 148 6.60 -1.36 4.27
N ILE A 149 7.88 -0.94 4.28
CA ILE A 149 8.30 0.32 3.67
C ILE A 149 8.14 0.29 2.15
N LEU A 150 8.58 -0.80 1.50
CA LEU A 150 8.44 -0.95 0.05
C LEU A 150 6.97 -0.91 -0.37
N PHE A 151 6.12 -1.63 0.34
CA PHE A 151 4.67 -1.60 0.17
C PHE A 151 4.09 -0.20 0.44
N GLY A 152 4.55 0.46 1.50
CA GLY A 152 4.14 1.82 1.84
C GLY A 152 4.46 2.84 0.74
N ILE A 153 5.63 2.75 0.10
CA ILE A 153 6.00 3.61 -1.03
C ILE A 153 5.03 3.39 -2.19
N TYR A 154 4.74 2.14 -2.54
CA TYR A 154 3.77 1.79 -3.57
C TYR A 154 2.38 2.34 -3.26
N LEU A 155 1.88 2.09 -2.04
CA LEU A 155 0.58 2.57 -1.56
C LEU A 155 0.50 4.10 -1.58
N TYR A 156 1.58 4.78 -1.15
CA TYR A 156 1.66 6.23 -1.14
C TYR A 156 1.56 6.82 -2.55
N ILE A 157 2.24 6.23 -3.53
CA ILE A 157 2.15 6.66 -4.93
C ILE A 157 0.72 6.43 -5.44
N LYS A 158 0.19 5.24 -5.25
CA LYS A 158 -1.12 4.84 -5.77
C LYS A 158 -2.25 5.70 -5.22
N GLN A 159 -2.20 6.13 -3.94
CA GLN A 159 -3.24 6.99 -3.36
C GLN A 159 -3.34 8.39 -3.99
N TYR A 160 -2.26 8.87 -4.65
CA TYR A 160 -2.23 10.16 -5.33
C TYR A 160 -2.46 10.03 -6.84
N ILE A 161 -2.56 8.83 -7.37
CA ILE A 161 -3.01 8.63 -8.75
C ILE A 161 -4.47 9.03 -8.82
N MET A 162 -4.73 10.10 -9.57
CA MET A 162 -6.06 10.65 -9.66
C MET A 162 -6.87 9.86 -10.69
N ASP A 163 -8.04 9.38 -10.28
CA ASP A 163 -9.11 8.98 -11.19
C ASP A 163 -10.00 10.22 -11.41
N TYR A 164 -9.75 10.98 -12.45
CA TYR A 164 -10.66 12.05 -12.84
C TYR A 164 -11.81 11.46 -13.65
N SER A 165 -13.02 11.57 -13.13
CA SER A 165 -14.25 11.38 -13.87
C SER A 165 -14.65 12.70 -14.56
N GLY A 166 -14.01 13.03 -15.66
CA GLY A 166 -14.32 14.22 -16.46
C GLY A 166 -14.21 13.94 -17.95
N ASP A 167 -14.82 14.78 -18.80
CA ASP A 167 -14.90 14.62 -20.26
C ASP A 167 -13.55 14.62 -21.01
N ILE A 168 -12.46 14.93 -20.32
CA ILE A 168 -11.10 14.78 -20.85
C ILE A 168 -10.48 13.65 -20.00
N THR A 169 -10.10 12.55 -20.62
CA THR A 169 -9.46 11.42 -19.95
C THR A 169 -8.12 11.87 -19.38
N PRO A 170 -8.00 12.14 -18.08
CA PRO A 170 -6.73 12.58 -17.51
C PRO A 170 -5.81 11.40 -17.39
N ALA A 171 -4.52 11.63 -17.54
CA ALA A 171 -3.51 10.63 -17.27
C ALA A 171 -3.63 10.15 -15.82
N LYS A 172 -3.60 8.84 -15.60
CA LYS A 172 -3.58 8.21 -14.27
C LYS A 172 -2.19 8.31 -13.67
N ILE A 173 -1.83 9.52 -13.25
CA ILE A 173 -0.50 9.88 -12.77
C ILE A 173 -0.53 10.49 -11.38
N SER A 174 0.62 10.45 -10.73
CA SER A 174 0.87 11.17 -9.48
C SER A 174 2.27 11.78 -9.46
N PHE A 175 2.47 12.83 -8.65
CA PHE A 175 3.74 13.56 -8.61
C PHE A 175 4.17 13.98 -7.20
N PRO A 176 4.07 13.11 -6.18
CA PRO A 176 4.62 13.41 -4.88
C PRO A 176 6.14 13.53 -4.97
N SER A 177 6.72 14.52 -4.29
CA SER A 177 8.17 14.58 -4.16
C SER A 177 8.69 13.45 -3.26
N LYS A 178 9.94 13.03 -3.45
CA LYS A 178 10.58 12.02 -2.59
C LYS A 178 10.53 12.42 -1.11
N SER A 179 10.66 13.71 -0.79
CA SER A 179 10.55 14.23 0.58
C SER A 179 9.12 14.13 1.12
N GLN A 180 8.09 14.33 0.29
CA GLN A 180 6.69 14.10 0.69
C GLN A 180 6.43 12.63 0.98
N ILE A 181 6.93 11.71 0.15
CA ILE A 181 6.83 10.27 0.38
C ILE A 181 7.53 9.91 1.69
N ALA A 182 8.78 10.35 1.87
CA ALA A 182 9.58 10.06 3.06
C ALA A 182 8.88 10.55 4.35
N LYS A 183 8.39 11.78 4.36
CA LYS A 183 7.63 12.36 5.48
C LYS A 183 6.30 11.63 5.71
N GLY A 184 5.60 11.28 4.63
CA GLY A 184 4.32 10.58 4.69
C GLY A 184 4.43 9.19 5.29
N LEU A 185 5.55 8.50 5.07
CA LEU A 185 5.81 7.14 5.53
C LEU A 185 6.68 7.08 6.80
N ASP A 186 7.12 8.22 7.33
CA ASP A 186 8.07 8.30 8.45
C ASP A 186 9.34 7.49 8.16
N THR A 187 9.99 7.80 7.04
CA THR A 187 11.23 7.14 6.58
C THR A 187 12.22 8.15 5.97
N SER A 188 13.40 7.70 5.57
CA SER A 188 14.42 8.56 4.97
C SER A 188 14.28 8.70 3.45
N ILE A 189 14.71 9.83 2.88
CA ILE A 189 14.74 10.04 1.42
C ILE A 189 15.57 8.97 0.71
N PRO A 190 16.78 8.57 1.16
CA PRO A 190 17.53 7.48 0.55
C PRO A 190 16.78 6.14 0.53
N THR A 191 16.01 5.85 1.57
CA THR A 191 15.15 4.64 1.62
C THR A 191 14.06 4.71 0.55
N VAL A 192 13.43 5.88 0.37
CA VAL A 192 12.44 6.10 -0.68
C VAL A 192 13.07 5.94 -2.08
N GLU A 193 14.24 6.52 -2.32
CA GLU A 193 14.95 6.40 -3.61
C GLU A 193 15.25 4.95 -3.97
N ASN A 194 15.78 4.19 -3.02
CA ASN A 194 16.04 2.78 -3.22
C ASN A 194 14.75 1.99 -3.46
N GLY A 195 13.69 2.28 -2.71
CA GLY A 195 12.38 1.65 -2.89
C GLY A 195 11.76 1.95 -4.25
N LEU A 196 11.82 3.18 -4.71
CA LEU A 196 11.37 3.58 -6.05
C LEU A 196 12.13 2.83 -7.14
N SER A 197 13.46 2.72 -7.04
CA SER A 197 14.28 1.96 -7.99
C SER A 197 13.89 0.48 -8.04
N ILE A 198 13.60 -0.14 -6.89
CA ILE A 198 13.16 -1.54 -6.83
C ILE A 198 11.78 -1.68 -7.47
N LEU A 199 10.81 -0.86 -7.13
CA LEU A 199 9.46 -0.92 -7.69
C LEU A 199 9.47 -0.70 -9.21
N GLU A 200 10.28 0.24 -9.70
CA GLU A 200 10.42 0.54 -11.12
C GLU A 200 11.10 -0.61 -11.87
N SER A 201 12.20 -1.17 -11.35
CA SER A 201 12.90 -2.29 -11.99
C SER A 201 12.02 -3.55 -12.13
N HIS A 202 11.03 -3.71 -11.24
CA HIS A 202 10.07 -4.81 -11.28
C HIS A 202 8.74 -4.44 -11.95
N LYS A 203 8.67 -3.28 -12.62
CA LYS A 203 7.49 -2.82 -13.37
C LYS A 203 6.22 -2.78 -12.51
N LEU A 204 6.35 -2.35 -11.27
CA LEU A 204 5.23 -2.07 -10.36
C LEU A 204 4.81 -0.60 -10.44
N ILE A 205 5.76 0.26 -10.75
CA ILE A 205 5.57 1.68 -11.07
C ILE A 205 6.43 2.03 -12.27
N TYR A 206 6.05 3.10 -12.94
CA TYR A 206 6.84 3.72 -14.01
C TYR A 206 7.10 5.17 -13.61
N ILE A 207 8.28 5.69 -13.95
CA ILE A 207 8.71 7.01 -13.49
C ILE A 207 9.25 7.82 -14.66
N ARG A 208 8.70 9.02 -14.90
CA ARG A 208 9.24 9.99 -15.84
C ARG A 208 10.00 11.07 -15.08
N ARG A 209 11.23 11.39 -15.54
CA ARG A 209 12.19 12.27 -14.85
C ARG A 209 12.80 13.35 -15.74
N ASP A 210 12.55 13.28 -17.03
CA ASP A 210 13.21 14.04 -18.12
C ASP A 210 12.51 15.37 -18.45
N MET A 211 11.77 15.91 -17.48
CA MET A 211 11.01 17.15 -17.68
C MET A 211 11.59 18.30 -16.85
N PHE A 212 11.58 19.48 -17.43
CA PHE A 212 12.18 20.69 -16.88
C PHE A 212 11.21 21.85 -16.89
N VAL A 213 11.38 22.78 -15.97
CA VAL A 213 10.65 24.04 -15.90
C VAL A 213 11.65 25.18 -15.71
N GLU A 214 11.39 26.33 -16.31
CA GLU A 214 12.22 27.49 -16.13
C GLU A 214 12.21 27.98 -14.67
N ASN A 215 13.40 28.26 -14.13
CA ASN A 215 13.57 28.75 -12.77
C ASN A 215 12.82 30.09 -12.58
N LYS A 216 12.15 30.24 -11.43
CA LYS A 216 11.44 31.49 -11.10
C LYS A 216 12.37 32.67 -10.80
N LYS A 217 13.62 32.38 -10.44
CA LYS A 217 14.59 33.38 -9.99
C LYS A 217 15.60 33.80 -11.06
N GLU A 218 15.81 32.96 -12.08
CA GLU A 218 16.84 33.16 -13.09
C GLU A 218 16.25 32.77 -14.44
N GLU A 219 16.04 33.79 -15.30
CA GLU A 219 15.54 33.63 -16.66
C GLU A 219 16.53 32.81 -17.51
N GLY A 220 16.03 31.87 -18.30
CA GLY A 220 16.84 31.00 -19.15
C GLY A 220 17.50 29.83 -18.40
N VAL A 221 17.32 29.72 -17.08
CA VAL A 221 17.80 28.56 -16.29
C VAL A 221 16.68 27.57 -16.07
N TYR A 222 16.89 26.34 -16.50
CA TYR A 222 15.91 25.25 -16.38
C TYR A 222 16.24 24.32 -15.23
N VAL A 223 15.26 23.99 -14.42
CA VAL A 223 15.39 23.06 -13.29
C VAL A 223 14.48 21.85 -13.50
N PRO A 224 14.91 20.65 -13.04
CA PRO A 224 14.06 19.46 -13.16
C PRO A 224 12.72 19.64 -12.44
N THR A 225 11.66 19.17 -13.05
CA THR A 225 10.35 19.06 -12.39
C THR A 225 10.36 17.94 -11.33
N ARG A 226 9.25 17.74 -10.64
CA ARG A 226 9.05 16.55 -9.83
C ARG A 226 8.95 15.32 -10.73
N ASN A 227 9.35 14.16 -10.20
CA ASN A 227 9.07 12.90 -10.86
C ASN A 227 7.56 12.73 -11.05
N VAL A 228 7.18 12.17 -12.17
CA VAL A 228 5.82 11.73 -12.45
C VAL A 228 5.77 10.22 -12.36
N TYR A 229 4.81 9.70 -11.65
CA TYR A 229 4.63 8.27 -11.42
C TYR A 229 3.33 7.78 -12.04
N ALA A 230 3.37 6.61 -12.66
CA ALA A 230 2.19 5.90 -13.17
C ALA A 230 2.28 4.40 -12.84
N LEU A 231 1.16 3.70 -12.93
CA LEU A 231 1.09 2.24 -12.84
C LEU A 231 1.08 1.57 -14.22
N ASP A 232 0.81 2.33 -15.26
CA ASP A 232 0.88 1.92 -16.67
C ASP A 232 1.86 2.85 -17.40
N PRO A 233 2.85 2.34 -18.16
CA PRO A 233 3.81 3.16 -18.88
C PRO A 233 3.14 4.09 -19.90
N ASN A 234 2.03 3.66 -20.51
CA ASN A 234 1.31 4.46 -21.51
C ASN A 234 0.76 5.76 -20.91
N GLU A 235 0.51 5.81 -19.62
CA GLU A 235 0.05 7.01 -18.91
C GLU A 235 1.15 8.09 -18.76
N LEU A 236 2.41 7.71 -18.95
CA LEU A 236 3.54 8.64 -18.94
C LEU A 236 3.85 9.21 -20.34
N GLU A 237 3.26 8.65 -21.38
CA GLU A 237 3.44 9.09 -22.75
C GLU A 237 2.34 10.10 -23.11
N GLY A 238 2.73 11.16 -23.82
CA GLY A 238 1.79 12.12 -24.37
C GLY A 238 1.60 13.43 -23.59
N ASP A 239 0.76 14.28 -24.17
CA ASP A 239 0.58 15.68 -23.75
C ASP A 239 -0.14 15.84 -22.42
N ALA A 240 -0.92 14.83 -21.98
CA ALA A 240 -1.66 14.91 -20.73
C ALA A 240 -0.74 15.10 -19.50
N VAL A 241 0.45 14.49 -19.51
CA VAL A 241 1.46 14.68 -18.46
C VAL A 241 1.99 16.11 -18.44
N LEU A 242 2.28 16.65 -19.63
CA LEU A 242 2.77 18.03 -19.80
C LEU A 242 1.72 19.03 -19.32
N ILE A 243 0.48 18.88 -19.76
CA ILE A 243 -0.65 19.74 -19.37
C ILE A 243 -0.82 19.78 -17.83
N GLU A 244 -0.79 18.63 -17.17
CA GLU A 244 -0.92 18.57 -15.71
C GLU A 244 0.27 19.23 -14.98
N LEU A 245 1.48 19.04 -15.46
CA LEU A 245 2.65 19.71 -14.90
C LEU A 245 2.62 21.22 -15.14
N GLU A 246 2.25 21.66 -16.33
CA GLU A 246 2.08 23.09 -16.63
C GLU A 246 1.05 23.74 -15.70
N ARG A 247 -0.05 23.04 -15.43
CA ARG A 247 -1.07 23.49 -14.46
C ARG A 247 -0.48 23.65 -13.05
N ILE A 248 0.39 22.73 -12.61
CA ILE A 248 0.99 22.74 -11.28
C ILE A 248 2.04 23.83 -11.14
N TYR A 249 2.90 23.99 -12.14
CA TYR A 249 3.99 24.93 -12.11
C TYR A 249 3.58 26.33 -12.57
N GLY A 250 2.45 26.46 -13.28
CA GLY A 250 2.00 27.71 -13.91
C GLY A 250 2.95 28.20 -14.99
N LYS A 251 3.74 27.31 -15.58
CA LYS A 251 4.77 27.59 -16.58
C LYS A 251 4.85 26.45 -17.58
N ARG A 252 5.36 26.76 -18.79
CA ARG A 252 5.64 25.74 -19.80
C ARG A 252 6.64 24.70 -19.30
N ILE A 253 6.39 23.47 -19.63
CA ILE A 253 7.25 22.33 -19.35
C ILE A 253 8.02 21.95 -20.62
N TYR A 254 9.26 21.59 -20.46
CA TYR A 254 10.18 21.21 -21.52
C TYR A 254 10.65 19.77 -21.29
N ASN A 255 10.75 19.00 -22.37
CA ASN A 255 11.45 17.73 -22.32
C ASN A 255 12.95 17.97 -22.44
N LYS A 256 13.74 16.97 -22.05
CA LYS A 256 15.21 17.07 -22.12
C LYS A 256 15.75 17.29 -23.52
N ASP A 257 14.98 16.87 -24.52
CA ASP A 257 15.38 16.91 -25.94
C ASP A 257 14.79 18.13 -26.68
N ASP A 258 14.03 19.00 -25.98
CA ASP A 258 13.57 20.31 -26.45
C ASP A 258 14.63 21.39 -26.20
#